data_b486bb6769dd332913d80bc863154f6b
#
_entry.id   b486bb6769dd332913d80bc863154f6b
#
_cell.length_a   1.000
_cell.length_b   1.000
_cell.length_c   1.000
_cell.angle_alpha   90.00
_cell.angle_beta   90.00
_cell.angle_gamma   90.00
#
_symmetry.space_group_name_H-M   'P 1'
#
loop_
_entity.id
_entity.type
_entity.pdbx_description
1 polymer ?
#
loop_
_entity_poly.entity_id
_entity_poly.type
_entity_poly.pdbx_seq_one_letter_code
_entity_poly.pdbx_strand_id
1 'polypeptide(L)'
;TGIPASAIFGREKAAPAADAGAPIAQSIDVRVYRGIPYTGTLAAIDREGGEVSFAIAEQPSKGTVTLDGETFVYTSAKNKTGVDRFTYTATDAAGSTSAPAEVRITIARAKCGVTYDDMAESAAYTAAVDLAEHGVFVGAQVGSRRFFEPDRAVSRGEFVTMALACAGIPAGDLTMTGFCDDAEIPTWAKGSAVSALQCGLIRGVGTEGGMAFCADEGVTLSEAATVLNRLLRVTDVDLSDYDAGSADAWSAQAVANLESVRVIESGSFSLVDSQTSITRGEAAHLI
;
A
#
# COMPACT_ATOMS: atom_id res chain seq x y z
N THR A 1 41.46 -12.43 49.09
CA THR A 1 41.11 -13.33 47.98
C THR A 1 40.00 -12.70 47.18
N GLY A 2 40.39 -11.79 46.27
CA GLY A 2 39.47 -11.11 45.38
C GLY A 2 39.27 -11.92 44.10
N ILE A 3 38.01 -12.08 43.68
CA ILE A 3 37.63 -12.60 42.39
C ILE A 3 37.88 -11.50 41.37
N PRO A 4 38.59 -11.75 40.26
CA PRO A 4 38.81 -10.71 39.23
C PRO A 4 37.51 -10.38 38.49
N ALA A 5 37.25 -9.11 38.32
CA ALA A 5 36.05 -8.53 37.69
C ALA A 5 35.92 -8.75 36.15
N SER A 6 36.70 -9.67 35.57
CA SER A 6 36.75 -9.90 34.12
C SER A 6 35.88 -11.06 33.59
N ALA A 7 35.01 -11.64 34.43
CA ALA A 7 34.23 -12.84 34.05
C ALA A 7 32.72 -12.63 33.88
N ILE A 8 32.20 -11.40 33.82
CA ILE A 8 30.74 -11.17 33.81
C ILE A 8 30.25 -10.44 32.52
N PHE A 9 31.10 -10.09 31.59
CA PHE A 9 30.65 -9.61 30.31
C PHE A 9 30.82 -10.68 29.24
N GLY A 10 29.74 -11.43 28.99
CA GLY A 10 29.63 -12.19 27.76
C GLY A 10 29.89 -11.23 26.57
N ARG A 11 30.92 -11.56 25.78
CA ARG A 11 31.14 -10.87 24.51
C ARG A 11 29.87 -11.00 23.67
N GLU A 12 29.06 -9.95 23.54
CA GLU A 12 28.19 -9.80 22.40
C GLU A 12 29.08 -9.96 21.17
N LYS A 13 28.73 -10.94 20.34
CA LYS A 13 29.37 -11.15 19.05
C LYS A 13 29.09 -9.90 18.25
N ALA A 14 30.07 -9.02 18.14
CA ALA A 14 29.96 -7.81 17.31
C ALA A 14 29.50 -8.25 15.91
N ALA A 15 28.42 -7.67 15.42
CA ALA A 15 28.02 -7.82 14.03
C ALA A 15 29.24 -7.46 13.14
N PRO A 16 29.50 -8.21 12.05
CA PRO A 16 30.58 -7.87 11.15
C PRO A 16 30.39 -6.42 10.71
N ALA A 17 31.48 -5.64 10.75
CA ALA A 17 31.49 -4.27 10.26
C ALA A 17 31.08 -4.33 8.77
N ALA A 18 30.03 -3.61 8.40
CA ALA A 18 29.61 -3.49 7.00
C ALA A 18 30.81 -2.92 6.21
N ASP A 19 31.09 -3.50 5.06
CA ASP A 19 32.10 -3.00 4.13
C ASP A 19 31.69 -1.58 3.67
N ALA A 20 32.63 -0.68 3.48
CA ALA A 20 32.33 0.74 3.18
C ALA A 20 31.55 0.94 1.87
N GLY A 21 31.54 -0.07 0.97
CA GLY A 21 30.75 -0.12 -0.27
C GLY A 21 29.46 -0.96 -0.16
N ALA A 22 29.22 -1.67 0.96
CA ALA A 22 28.05 -2.55 1.06
C ALA A 22 26.74 -1.76 1.06
N PRO A 23 25.64 -2.32 0.48
CA PRO A 23 24.33 -1.72 0.53
C PRO A 23 23.82 -1.60 1.98
N ILE A 24 22.85 -0.72 2.21
CA ILE A 24 22.23 -0.50 3.52
C ILE A 24 20.82 -1.05 3.46
N ALA A 25 20.60 -2.24 4.04
CA ALA A 25 19.26 -2.80 4.17
C ALA A 25 18.41 -1.96 5.15
N GLN A 26 17.13 -1.74 4.83
CA GLN A 26 16.22 -0.88 5.58
C GLN A 26 15.36 -1.69 6.54
N SER A 27 15.20 -1.22 7.79
CA SER A 27 14.23 -1.81 8.70
C SER A 27 12.80 -1.47 8.29
N ILE A 28 11.89 -2.44 8.44
CA ILE A 28 10.50 -2.35 7.99
C ILE A 28 9.59 -2.72 9.17
N ASP A 29 8.56 -1.92 9.41
CA ASP A 29 7.49 -2.22 10.36
C ASP A 29 6.19 -2.50 9.59
N VAL A 30 5.59 -3.68 9.82
CA VAL A 30 4.33 -4.06 9.17
C VAL A 30 3.31 -4.56 10.17
N ARG A 31 2.04 -4.34 9.86
CA ARG A 31 0.92 -4.92 10.57
C ARG A 31 0.25 -5.97 9.68
N VAL A 32 0.01 -7.15 10.26
CA VAL A 32 -0.60 -8.26 9.54
C VAL A 32 -1.76 -8.84 10.35
N TYR A 33 -2.67 -9.55 9.70
CA TYR A 33 -3.72 -10.29 10.39
C TYR A 33 -3.36 -11.74 10.57
N ARG A 34 -3.74 -12.29 11.71
CA ARG A 34 -3.45 -13.65 12.08
C ARG A 34 -3.99 -14.66 11.06
N GLY A 35 -3.10 -15.48 10.52
CA GLY A 35 -3.43 -16.53 9.55
C GLY A 35 -3.74 -16.03 8.14
N ILE A 36 -3.56 -14.74 7.89
CA ILE A 36 -3.68 -14.12 6.57
C ILE A 36 -2.27 -13.89 6.02
N PRO A 37 -1.95 -14.36 4.81
CA PRO A 37 -0.69 -14.05 4.16
C PRO A 37 -0.55 -12.54 3.95
N TYR A 38 0.65 -12.04 4.18
CA TYR A 38 1.03 -10.64 3.90
C TYR A 38 2.18 -10.65 2.91
N THR A 39 2.02 -9.93 1.82
CA THR A 39 3.06 -9.70 0.83
C THR A 39 3.65 -8.31 1.05
N GLY A 40 4.97 -8.22 1.11
CA GLY A 40 5.70 -6.96 1.25
C GLY A 40 6.99 -7.00 0.47
N THR A 41 7.63 -5.83 0.33
CA THR A 41 8.86 -5.64 -0.45
C THR A 41 10.01 -5.28 0.49
N LEU A 42 11.15 -5.95 0.35
CA LEU A 42 12.39 -5.60 1.03
C LEU A 42 13.05 -4.42 0.32
N ALA A 43 13.77 -3.59 1.06
CA ALA A 43 14.41 -2.42 0.50
C ALA A 43 15.85 -2.27 1.01
N ALA A 44 16.74 -1.81 0.14
CA ALA A 44 18.09 -1.42 0.47
C ALA A 44 18.50 -0.17 -0.31
N ILE A 45 19.43 0.59 0.25
CA ILE A 45 20.08 1.70 -0.43
C ILE A 45 21.46 1.25 -0.83
N ASP A 46 21.72 1.18 -2.13
CA ASP A 46 23.06 1.05 -2.68
C ASP A 46 23.56 2.43 -3.14
N ARG A 47 24.72 2.83 -2.64
CA ARG A 47 25.33 4.12 -2.99
C ARG A 47 25.95 4.13 -4.38
N GLU A 48 26.24 2.97 -4.90
CA GLU A 48 26.84 2.79 -6.24
C GLU A 48 25.80 2.62 -7.34
N GLY A 49 24.49 2.45 -6.94
CA GLY A 49 23.34 2.41 -7.85
C GLY A 49 23.21 1.11 -8.65
N GLY A 50 23.69 0.00 -8.08
CA GLY A 50 23.62 -1.32 -8.70
C GLY A 50 22.37 -2.14 -8.32
N GLU A 51 22.17 -3.27 -8.99
CA GLU A 51 21.19 -4.26 -8.59
C GLU A 51 21.57 -4.88 -7.23
N VAL A 52 20.58 -5.03 -6.36
CA VAL A 52 20.75 -5.61 -5.03
C VAL A 52 19.92 -6.88 -4.92
N SER A 53 20.53 -7.94 -4.41
CA SER A 53 19.85 -9.19 -4.08
C SER A 53 19.60 -9.32 -2.58
N PHE A 54 18.52 -10.00 -2.19
CA PHE A 54 18.09 -10.14 -0.81
C PHE A 54 18.14 -11.58 -0.34
N ALA A 55 18.44 -11.78 0.95
CA ALA A 55 18.40 -13.09 1.59
C ALA A 55 17.88 -12.99 3.02
N ILE A 56 17.05 -13.96 3.45
CA ILE A 56 16.60 -14.07 4.85
C ILE A 56 17.76 -14.56 5.71
N ALA A 57 18.16 -13.76 6.72
CA ALA A 57 19.23 -14.08 7.64
C ALA A 57 18.71 -14.88 8.86
N GLU A 58 17.56 -14.47 9.42
CA GLU A 58 16.91 -15.19 10.53
C GLU A 58 15.42 -15.34 10.26
N GLN A 59 14.88 -16.52 10.48
CA GLN A 59 13.46 -16.84 10.30
C GLN A 59 12.61 -16.30 11.46
N PRO A 60 11.33 -15.96 11.24
CA PRO A 60 10.43 -15.53 12.29
C PRO A 60 10.05 -16.67 13.24
N SER A 61 9.65 -16.35 14.47
CA SER A 61 9.33 -17.33 15.53
C SER A 61 7.84 -17.68 15.62
N LYS A 62 6.96 -16.85 15.07
CA LYS A 62 5.49 -16.99 15.16
C LYS A 62 4.82 -17.24 13.82
N GLY A 63 5.59 -17.37 12.75
CA GLY A 63 5.11 -17.59 11.40
C GLY A 63 6.20 -18.17 10.51
N THR A 64 5.95 -18.08 9.21
CA THR A 64 6.89 -18.46 8.16
C THR A 64 7.06 -17.28 7.20
N VAL A 65 8.27 -17.10 6.68
CA VAL A 65 8.55 -16.14 5.61
C VAL A 65 9.16 -16.88 4.43
N THR A 66 8.69 -16.56 3.23
CA THR A 66 9.30 -16.94 1.96
C THR A 66 9.73 -15.68 1.23
N LEU A 67 10.76 -15.78 0.40
CA LEU A 67 11.31 -14.66 -0.37
C LEU A 67 11.43 -15.08 -1.83
N ASP A 68 10.99 -14.19 -2.72
CA ASP A 68 11.17 -14.28 -4.17
C ASP A 68 11.62 -12.91 -4.69
N GLY A 69 12.89 -12.83 -5.13
CA GLY A 69 13.53 -11.55 -5.45
C GLY A 69 13.55 -10.61 -4.24
N GLU A 70 12.90 -9.49 -4.36
CA GLU A 70 12.71 -8.50 -3.27
C GLU A 70 11.39 -8.70 -2.51
N THR A 71 10.48 -9.50 -3.05
CA THR A 71 9.14 -9.70 -2.48
C THR A 71 9.14 -10.82 -1.45
N PHE A 72 8.68 -10.54 -0.24
CA PHE A 72 8.50 -11.55 0.80
C PHE A 72 7.03 -11.81 1.09
N VAL A 73 6.70 -13.05 1.41
CA VAL A 73 5.38 -13.43 1.91
C VAL A 73 5.52 -13.97 3.32
N TYR A 74 4.88 -13.30 4.28
CA TYR A 74 4.83 -13.72 5.66
C TYR A 74 3.44 -14.27 6.01
N THR A 75 3.39 -15.43 6.66
CA THR A 75 2.14 -16.00 7.18
C THR A 75 2.32 -16.37 8.65
N SER A 76 1.53 -15.75 9.52
CA SER A 76 1.56 -16.10 10.94
C SER A 76 0.91 -17.45 11.23
N ALA A 77 1.40 -18.16 12.21
CA ALA A 77 0.76 -19.38 12.69
C ALA A 77 -0.64 -19.08 13.27
N LYS A 78 -1.59 -20.00 13.08
CA LYS A 78 -3.04 -19.83 13.36
C LYS A 78 -3.40 -19.33 14.77
N ASN A 79 -2.53 -19.57 15.78
CA ASN A 79 -2.80 -19.23 17.18
C ASN A 79 -1.82 -18.18 17.75
N LYS A 80 -1.05 -17.48 16.88
CA LYS A 80 -0.07 -16.50 17.32
C LYS A 80 -0.57 -15.10 17.09
N THR A 81 -0.28 -14.21 18.04
CA THR A 81 -0.52 -12.75 17.96
C THR A 81 0.62 -12.00 18.64
N GLY A 82 0.58 -10.67 18.57
CA GLY A 82 1.63 -9.79 19.09
C GLY A 82 2.81 -9.66 18.13
N VAL A 83 3.97 -9.28 18.62
CA VAL A 83 5.12 -8.96 17.77
C VAL A 83 5.89 -10.24 17.40
N ASP A 84 6.21 -10.37 16.12
CA ASP A 84 7.21 -11.29 15.55
C ASP A 84 8.26 -10.49 14.80
N ARG A 85 9.32 -11.12 14.34
CA ARG A 85 10.37 -10.48 13.55
C ARG A 85 11.14 -11.51 12.75
N PHE A 86 11.68 -11.08 11.65
CA PHE A 86 12.75 -11.77 10.92
C PHE A 86 13.80 -10.74 10.48
N THR A 87 14.98 -11.22 10.11
CA THR A 87 16.04 -10.33 9.59
C THR A 87 16.43 -10.74 8.18
N TYR A 88 16.90 -9.79 7.42
CA TYR A 88 17.38 -9.99 6.06
C TYR A 88 18.64 -9.20 5.78
N THR A 89 19.38 -9.61 4.77
CA THR A 89 20.55 -8.90 4.24
C THR A 89 20.37 -8.57 2.79
N ALA A 90 21.07 -7.54 2.35
CA ALA A 90 21.13 -7.08 0.97
C ALA A 90 22.56 -7.25 0.46
N THR A 91 22.76 -7.76 -0.75
CA THR A 91 24.08 -7.99 -1.37
C THR A 91 24.10 -7.33 -2.74
N ASP A 92 25.12 -6.51 -3.00
CA ASP A 92 25.33 -5.84 -4.28
C ASP A 92 25.93 -6.77 -5.34
N ALA A 93 26.08 -6.25 -6.56
CA ALA A 93 26.69 -6.97 -7.69
C ALA A 93 28.18 -7.30 -7.49
N ALA A 94 28.88 -6.58 -6.60
CA ALA A 94 30.28 -6.83 -6.24
C ALA A 94 30.42 -7.93 -5.16
N GLY A 95 29.32 -8.36 -4.55
CA GLY A 95 29.28 -9.39 -3.52
C GLY A 95 29.41 -8.82 -2.09
N SER A 96 29.39 -7.49 -1.90
CA SER A 96 29.39 -6.87 -0.58
C SER A 96 28.02 -6.99 0.06
N THR A 97 27.96 -7.44 1.32
CA THR A 97 26.69 -7.73 2.01
C THR A 97 26.47 -6.76 3.16
N SER A 98 25.24 -6.27 3.27
CA SER A 98 24.82 -5.36 4.35
C SER A 98 24.87 -6.00 5.74
N ALA A 99 24.84 -5.17 6.77
CA ALA A 99 24.40 -5.61 8.08
C ALA A 99 22.95 -6.11 8.00
N PRO A 100 22.52 -7.11 8.83
CA PRO A 100 21.14 -7.56 8.88
C PRO A 100 20.20 -6.41 9.28
N ALA A 101 19.09 -6.25 8.55
CA ALA A 101 18.00 -5.35 8.90
C ALA A 101 16.79 -6.14 9.42
N GLU A 102 16.04 -5.53 10.33
CA GLU A 102 14.87 -6.16 10.95
C GLU A 102 13.59 -5.83 10.19
N VAL A 103 12.79 -6.84 9.90
CA VAL A 103 11.37 -6.68 9.58
C VAL A 103 10.57 -7.02 10.83
N ARG A 104 9.95 -6.01 11.42
CA ARG A 104 9.11 -6.14 12.61
C ARG A 104 7.66 -6.29 12.21
N ILE A 105 7.01 -7.35 12.71
CA ILE A 105 5.66 -7.74 12.31
C ILE A 105 4.74 -7.67 13.52
N THR A 106 3.70 -6.83 13.45
CA THR A 106 2.65 -6.79 14.46
C THR A 106 1.47 -7.65 14.00
N ILE A 107 1.33 -8.83 14.60
CA ILE A 107 0.25 -9.78 14.28
C ILE A 107 -1.00 -9.40 15.08
N ALA A 108 -2.01 -8.88 14.42
CA ALA A 108 -3.31 -8.53 14.98
C ALA A 108 -4.35 -9.64 14.75
N ARG A 109 -5.43 -9.59 15.53
CA ARG A 109 -6.63 -10.38 15.26
C ARG A 109 -7.65 -9.51 14.57
N ALA A 110 -8.16 -9.93 13.41
CA ALA A 110 -9.29 -9.26 12.77
C ALA A 110 -10.52 -9.35 13.69
N LYS A 111 -11.17 -8.21 13.91
CA LYS A 111 -12.37 -8.08 14.77
C LYS A 111 -13.65 -8.07 13.95
N CYS A 112 -13.58 -7.64 12.68
CA CYS A 112 -14.71 -7.57 11.78
C CYS A 112 -15.36 -8.92 11.49
N GLY A 113 -14.63 -10.03 11.74
CA GLY A 113 -15.09 -11.38 11.44
C GLY A 113 -15.27 -11.66 9.94
N VAL A 114 -14.76 -10.78 9.09
CA VAL A 114 -14.82 -10.94 7.62
C VAL A 114 -13.72 -11.89 7.16
N THR A 115 -14.12 -12.87 6.35
CA THR A 115 -13.22 -13.73 5.58
C THR A 115 -13.70 -13.74 4.14
N TYR A 116 -12.76 -13.73 3.22
CA TYR A 116 -13.06 -13.73 1.79
C TYR A 116 -12.72 -15.08 1.17
N ASP A 117 -13.57 -15.55 0.27
CA ASP A 117 -13.39 -16.84 -0.40
C ASP A 117 -12.47 -16.76 -1.62
N ASP A 118 -12.19 -15.55 -2.11
CA ASP A 118 -11.42 -15.26 -3.32
C ASP A 118 -10.08 -14.54 -3.06
N MET A 119 -9.65 -14.44 -1.79
CA MET A 119 -8.46 -13.66 -1.42
C MET A 119 -7.26 -14.52 -0.98
N ALA A 120 -7.36 -15.85 -1.03
CA ALA A 120 -6.36 -16.73 -0.41
C ALA A 120 -4.93 -16.51 -0.93
N GLU A 121 -4.78 -16.16 -2.20
CA GLU A 121 -3.47 -15.91 -2.86
C GLU A 121 -3.27 -14.43 -3.24
N SER A 122 -4.21 -13.55 -2.87
CA SER A 122 -4.12 -12.14 -3.22
C SER A 122 -3.21 -11.38 -2.23
N ALA A 123 -2.25 -10.62 -2.77
CA ALA A 123 -1.42 -9.71 -1.99
C ALA A 123 -2.28 -8.66 -1.23
N ALA A 124 -3.43 -8.29 -1.79
CA ALA A 124 -4.35 -7.32 -1.21
C ALA A 124 -5.16 -7.84 -0.01
N TYR A 125 -4.98 -9.10 0.44
CA TYR A 125 -5.83 -9.66 1.49
C TYR A 125 -5.78 -8.86 2.79
N THR A 126 -4.60 -8.49 3.24
CA THR A 126 -4.45 -7.68 4.47
C THR A 126 -5.14 -6.32 4.32
N ALA A 127 -4.95 -5.63 3.20
CA ALA A 127 -5.60 -4.35 2.91
C ALA A 127 -7.14 -4.48 2.85
N ALA A 128 -7.66 -5.53 2.22
CA ALA A 128 -9.09 -5.82 2.17
C ALA A 128 -9.70 -6.01 3.57
N VAL A 129 -8.97 -6.68 4.48
CA VAL A 129 -9.40 -6.85 5.88
C VAL A 129 -9.31 -5.53 6.64
N ASP A 130 -8.30 -4.69 6.39
CA ASP A 130 -8.21 -3.36 6.98
C ASP A 130 -9.40 -2.49 6.59
N LEU A 131 -9.80 -2.48 5.32
CA LEU A 131 -11.00 -1.77 4.86
C LEU A 131 -12.27 -2.27 5.57
N ALA A 132 -12.39 -3.59 5.77
CA ALA A 132 -13.51 -4.17 6.49
C ALA A 132 -13.50 -3.86 8.00
N GLU A 133 -12.33 -3.86 8.66
CA GLU A 133 -12.15 -3.47 10.07
C GLU A 133 -12.62 -2.03 10.34
N HIS A 134 -12.37 -1.13 9.39
CA HIS A 134 -12.75 0.27 9.49
C HIS A 134 -14.15 0.58 8.92
N GLY A 135 -14.86 -0.47 8.44
CA GLY A 135 -16.22 -0.31 7.89
C GLY A 135 -16.26 0.45 6.55
N VAL A 136 -15.13 0.54 5.85
CA VAL A 136 -15.01 1.26 4.57
C VAL A 136 -15.59 0.42 3.43
N PHE A 137 -15.16 -0.84 3.35
CA PHE A 137 -15.62 -1.76 2.32
C PHE A 137 -15.52 -3.21 2.82
N VAL A 138 -16.62 -3.95 2.69
CA VAL A 138 -16.73 -5.33 3.21
C VAL A 138 -16.91 -6.37 2.11
N GLY A 139 -16.80 -5.99 0.84
CA GLY A 139 -17.01 -6.88 -0.30
C GLY A 139 -18.48 -7.27 -0.52
N ALA A 140 -18.72 -8.08 -1.56
CA ALA A 140 -20.03 -8.60 -1.91
C ALA A 140 -20.33 -9.89 -1.12
N GLN A 141 -21.59 -10.06 -0.71
CA GLN A 141 -22.05 -11.28 -0.05
C GLN A 141 -22.98 -12.06 -0.98
N VAL A 142 -22.65 -13.33 -1.21
CA VAL A 142 -23.46 -14.27 -2.01
C VAL A 142 -23.74 -15.49 -1.13
N GLY A 143 -24.97 -15.57 -0.62
CA GLY A 143 -25.34 -16.58 0.38
C GLY A 143 -24.54 -16.40 1.68
N SER A 144 -23.82 -17.43 2.11
CA SER A 144 -22.93 -17.39 3.28
C SER A 144 -21.49 -17.01 2.94
N ARG A 145 -21.16 -16.85 1.66
CA ARG A 145 -19.81 -16.56 1.17
C ARG A 145 -19.64 -15.07 0.93
N ARG A 146 -18.40 -14.60 1.09
CA ARG A 146 -18.06 -13.21 0.84
C ARG A 146 -16.90 -13.13 -0.15
N PHE A 147 -17.00 -12.18 -1.08
CA PHE A 147 -16.05 -11.97 -2.17
C PHE A 147 -15.57 -10.53 -2.16
N PHE A 148 -14.27 -10.34 -2.31
CA PHE A 148 -13.65 -9.03 -2.45
C PHE A 148 -13.52 -8.63 -3.92
N GLU A 149 -13.33 -9.61 -4.80
CA GLU A 149 -13.08 -9.47 -6.24
C GLU A 149 -11.84 -8.61 -6.51
N PRO A 150 -10.63 -9.03 -6.05
CA PRO A 150 -9.43 -8.20 -6.08
C PRO A 150 -9.02 -7.76 -7.49
N ASP A 151 -9.26 -8.60 -8.50
CA ASP A 151 -8.85 -8.36 -9.89
C ASP A 151 -9.87 -7.54 -10.70
N ARG A 152 -11.03 -7.24 -10.11
CA ARG A 152 -12.04 -6.42 -10.78
C ARG A 152 -11.61 -4.96 -10.78
N ALA A 153 -11.72 -4.28 -11.94
CA ALA A 153 -11.51 -2.84 -12.01
C ALA A 153 -12.44 -2.12 -11.03
N VAL A 154 -11.90 -1.18 -10.27
CA VAL A 154 -12.68 -0.33 -9.36
C VAL A 154 -13.24 0.86 -10.13
N SER A 155 -14.52 1.16 -9.93
CA SER A 155 -15.12 2.33 -10.56
C SER A 155 -14.75 3.62 -9.83
N ARG A 156 -14.84 4.76 -10.53
CA ARG A 156 -14.57 6.08 -9.94
C ARG A 156 -15.49 6.37 -8.76
N GLY A 157 -16.76 5.99 -8.85
CA GLY A 157 -17.72 6.11 -7.75
C GLY A 157 -17.33 5.28 -6.54
N GLU A 158 -16.92 4.02 -6.75
CA GLU A 158 -16.44 3.13 -5.68
C GLU A 158 -15.18 3.69 -5.02
N PHE A 159 -14.17 4.08 -5.81
CA PHE A 159 -12.91 4.60 -5.28
C PHE A 159 -13.11 5.86 -4.45
N VAL A 160 -13.83 6.85 -4.98
CA VAL A 160 -14.11 8.10 -4.26
C VAL A 160 -14.86 7.84 -2.96
N THR A 161 -15.84 6.94 -2.98
CA THR A 161 -16.60 6.57 -1.76
C THR A 161 -15.70 5.92 -0.72
N MET A 162 -14.81 5.00 -1.10
CA MET A 162 -13.86 4.37 -0.20
C MET A 162 -12.85 5.39 0.36
N ALA A 163 -12.27 6.24 -0.48
CA ALA A 163 -11.30 7.26 -0.07
C ALA A 163 -11.88 8.24 0.95
N LEU A 164 -13.12 8.73 0.72
CA LEU A 164 -13.81 9.60 1.68
C LEU A 164 -14.10 8.88 3.01
N ALA A 165 -14.55 7.63 2.94
CA ALA A 165 -14.84 6.84 4.14
C ALA A 165 -13.58 6.62 4.98
N CYS A 166 -12.42 6.31 4.36
CA CYS A 166 -11.14 6.21 5.06
C CYS A 166 -10.70 7.52 5.70
N ALA A 167 -10.98 8.66 5.06
CA ALA A 167 -10.68 9.96 5.61
C ALA A 167 -11.69 10.44 6.67
N GLY A 168 -12.74 9.67 6.96
CA GLY A 168 -13.82 10.06 7.87
C GLY A 168 -14.67 11.22 7.35
N ILE A 169 -14.68 11.45 6.04
CA ILE A 169 -15.50 12.49 5.40
C ILE A 169 -16.89 11.89 5.08
N PRO A 170 -17.95 12.39 5.68
CA PRO A 170 -19.29 11.84 5.44
C PRO A 170 -19.79 12.13 4.02
N ALA A 171 -20.57 11.22 3.47
CA ALA A 171 -21.32 11.48 2.24
C ALA A 171 -22.36 12.58 2.47
N GLY A 172 -22.50 13.49 1.50
CA GLY A 172 -23.48 14.56 1.57
C GLY A 172 -24.93 14.06 1.42
N ASP A 173 -25.87 14.75 2.03
CA ASP A 173 -27.29 14.40 1.98
C ASP A 173 -27.99 14.90 0.68
N LEU A 174 -27.23 15.48 -0.24
CA LEU A 174 -27.78 16.03 -1.47
C LEU A 174 -28.12 14.93 -2.48
N THR A 175 -29.25 15.08 -3.14
CA THR A 175 -29.74 14.17 -4.17
C THR A 175 -29.32 14.58 -5.58
N MET A 176 -28.79 15.79 -5.76
CA MET A 176 -28.27 16.33 -7.01
C MET A 176 -26.80 16.72 -6.84
N THR A 177 -25.96 16.23 -7.73
CA THR A 177 -24.50 16.39 -7.61
C THR A 177 -23.96 17.67 -8.25
N GLY A 178 -24.70 18.24 -9.22
CA GLY A 178 -24.25 19.34 -10.05
C GLY A 178 -23.43 18.92 -11.26
N PHE A 179 -23.14 17.65 -11.43
CA PHE A 179 -22.55 17.09 -12.66
C PHE A 179 -23.61 16.94 -13.76
N CYS A 180 -23.20 17.05 -15.01
CA CYS A 180 -24.15 16.97 -16.15
C CYS A 180 -24.72 15.57 -16.34
N ASP A 181 -24.03 14.54 -15.84
CA ASP A 181 -24.43 13.13 -15.82
C ASP A 181 -25.14 12.71 -14.51
N ASP A 182 -25.73 13.67 -13.78
CA ASP A 182 -26.33 13.40 -12.46
C ASP A 182 -27.37 12.27 -12.48
N ALA A 183 -28.13 12.15 -13.57
CA ALA A 183 -29.14 11.10 -13.72
C ALA A 183 -28.53 9.69 -13.82
N GLU A 184 -27.30 9.58 -14.28
CA GLU A 184 -26.55 8.34 -14.50
C GLU A 184 -25.76 7.93 -13.24
N ILE A 185 -25.50 8.88 -12.33
CA ILE A 185 -24.78 8.59 -11.09
C ILE A 185 -25.63 7.74 -10.16
N PRO A 186 -25.18 6.54 -9.76
CA PRO A 186 -25.90 5.70 -8.82
C PRO A 186 -26.20 6.43 -7.51
N THR A 187 -27.38 6.23 -6.96
CA THR A 187 -27.83 6.92 -5.73
C THR A 187 -26.84 6.79 -4.58
N TRP A 188 -26.22 5.60 -4.43
CA TRP A 188 -25.23 5.36 -3.37
C TRP A 188 -23.96 6.19 -3.53
N ALA A 189 -23.59 6.59 -4.75
CA ALA A 189 -22.38 7.37 -5.05
C ALA A 189 -22.62 8.88 -5.00
N LYS A 190 -23.86 9.36 -5.15
CA LYS A 190 -24.19 10.80 -5.24
C LYS A 190 -23.65 11.61 -4.06
N GLY A 191 -23.91 11.15 -2.84
CA GLY A 191 -23.44 11.84 -1.63
C GLY A 191 -21.92 11.96 -1.58
N SER A 192 -21.21 10.90 -1.94
CA SER A 192 -19.74 10.90 -2.01
C SER A 192 -19.22 11.80 -3.11
N ALA A 193 -19.85 11.82 -4.30
CA ALA A 193 -19.49 12.72 -5.39
C ALA A 193 -19.63 14.20 -4.99
N VAL A 194 -20.73 14.55 -4.30
CA VAL A 194 -20.94 15.89 -3.77
C VAL A 194 -19.88 16.28 -2.75
N SER A 195 -19.63 15.44 -1.75
CA SER A 195 -18.61 15.73 -0.73
C SER A 195 -17.22 15.87 -1.33
N ALA A 196 -16.85 15.00 -2.28
CA ALA A 196 -15.56 15.07 -2.95
C ALA A 196 -15.41 16.34 -3.78
N LEU A 197 -16.47 16.80 -4.45
CA LEU A 197 -16.48 18.05 -5.20
C LEU A 197 -16.35 19.26 -4.25
N GLN A 198 -17.12 19.29 -3.16
CA GLN A 198 -17.08 20.37 -2.17
C GLN A 198 -15.74 20.48 -1.46
N CYS A 199 -15.09 19.33 -1.18
CA CYS A 199 -13.74 19.28 -0.61
C CYS A 199 -12.64 19.57 -1.64
N GLY A 200 -12.97 19.78 -2.93
CA GLY A 200 -12.00 20.03 -4.00
C GLY A 200 -11.17 18.80 -4.37
N LEU A 201 -11.58 17.60 -3.97
CA LEU A 201 -10.86 16.36 -4.27
C LEU A 201 -11.03 15.95 -5.74
N ILE A 202 -12.21 16.19 -6.30
CA ILE A 202 -12.53 15.95 -7.72
C ILE A 202 -13.01 17.24 -8.38
N ARG A 203 -12.93 17.25 -9.71
CA ARG A 203 -13.46 18.37 -10.55
C ARG A 203 -14.42 17.88 -11.62
N GLY A 204 -14.42 16.57 -11.89
CA GLY A 204 -15.12 15.94 -13.00
C GLY A 204 -14.32 15.97 -14.31
N VAL A 205 -14.87 15.29 -15.30
CA VAL A 205 -14.35 15.17 -16.67
C VAL A 205 -15.12 16.10 -17.58
N GLY A 206 -14.42 16.88 -18.42
CA GLY A 206 -15.04 17.79 -19.37
C GLY A 206 -15.71 17.02 -20.51
N THR A 207 -17.00 17.27 -20.74
CA THR A 207 -17.79 16.72 -21.84
C THR A 207 -18.48 17.85 -22.61
N GLU A 208 -19.11 17.55 -23.74
CA GLU A 208 -19.92 18.53 -24.47
C GLU A 208 -21.11 19.07 -23.64
N GLY A 209 -21.61 18.26 -22.70
CA GLY A 209 -22.72 18.64 -21.80
C GLY A 209 -22.29 19.39 -20.53
N GLY A 210 -21.00 19.55 -20.30
CA GLY A 210 -20.44 20.15 -19.08
C GLY A 210 -19.49 19.21 -18.34
N MET A 211 -19.35 19.36 -17.02
CA MET A 211 -18.52 18.50 -16.19
C MET A 211 -19.32 17.26 -15.77
N ALA A 212 -18.82 16.06 -16.10
CA ALA A 212 -19.38 14.78 -15.73
C ALA A 212 -18.58 14.12 -14.62
N PHE A 213 -19.21 13.29 -13.79
CA PHE A 213 -18.52 12.49 -12.77
C PHE A 213 -18.08 11.14 -13.31
N CYS A 214 -18.85 10.52 -14.19
CA CYS A 214 -18.60 9.22 -14.81
C CYS A 214 -18.42 8.12 -13.74
N ALA A 215 -19.41 7.95 -12.88
CA ALA A 215 -19.33 7.10 -11.67
C ALA A 215 -18.96 5.65 -11.93
N ASP A 216 -19.45 5.07 -13.05
CA ASP A 216 -19.27 3.65 -13.40
C ASP A 216 -18.01 3.39 -14.24
N GLU A 217 -17.33 4.44 -14.72
CA GLU A 217 -16.06 4.29 -15.40
C GLU A 217 -14.96 3.84 -14.44
N GLY A 218 -14.04 2.99 -14.92
CA GLY A 218 -12.88 2.57 -14.14
C GLY A 218 -11.98 3.75 -13.80
N VAL A 219 -11.47 3.83 -12.57
CA VAL A 219 -10.51 4.85 -12.16
C VAL A 219 -9.10 4.41 -12.50
N THR A 220 -8.30 5.29 -13.08
CA THR A 220 -6.88 5.04 -13.37
C THR A 220 -5.99 5.37 -12.17
N LEU A 221 -4.74 4.89 -12.16
CA LEU A 221 -3.77 5.24 -11.13
C LEU A 221 -3.55 6.77 -11.07
N SER A 222 -3.48 7.45 -12.21
CA SER A 222 -3.35 8.91 -12.29
C SER A 222 -4.48 9.64 -11.59
N GLU A 223 -5.72 9.19 -11.80
CA GLU A 223 -6.91 9.77 -11.18
C GLU A 223 -6.94 9.48 -9.67
N ALA A 224 -6.67 8.23 -9.29
CA ALA A 224 -6.60 7.80 -7.88
C ALA A 224 -5.52 8.60 -7.13
N ALA A 225 -4.32 8.71 -7.70
CA ALA A 225 -3.22 9.49 -7.13
C ALA A 225 -3.60 10.96 -6.95
N THR A 226 -4.28 11.56 -7.92
CA THR A 226 -4.72 12.95 -7.81
C THR A 226 -5.72 13.16 -6.67
N VAL A 227 -6.66 12.24 -6.48
CA VAL A 227 -7.62 12.29 -5.36
C VAL A 227 -6.89 12.13 -4.03
N LEU A 228 -6.02 11.13 -3.90
CA LEU A 228 -5.27 10.85 -2.66
C LEU A 228 -4.30 11.97 -2.31
N ASN A 229 -3.57 12.52 -3.29
CA ASN A 229 -2.67 13.65 -3.07
C ASN A 229 -3.40 14.87 -2.50
N ARG A 230 -4.58 15.19 -3.05
CA ARG A 230 -5.43 16.28 -2.53
C ARG A 230 -5.98 15.98 -1.14
N LEU A 231 -6.35 14.71 -0.88
CA LEU A 231 -6.87 14.25 0.40
C LEU A 231 -5.80 14.34 1.50
N LEU A 232 -4.60 13.82 1.21
CA LEU A 232 -3.47 13.76 2.14
C LEU A 232 -2.72 15.10 2.25
N ARG A 233 -2.90 16.02 1.28
CA ARG A 233 -2.21 17.31 1.21
C ARG A 233 -0.69 17.16 1.27
N VAL A 234 -0.16 16.20 0.51
CA VAL A 234 1.28 15.96 0.43
C VAL A 234 1.96 17.20 -0.17
N THR A 235 3.11 17.57 0.39
CA THR A 235 3.92 18.69 -0.10
C THR A 235 4.52 18.33 -1.46
N ASP A 236 4.49 19.28 -2.39
CA ASP A 236 5.05 19.10 -3.72
C ASP A 236 6.56 18.84 -3.66
N VAL A 237 6.98 17.76 -4.33
CA VAL A 237 8.37 17.42 -4.58
C VAL A 237 8.88 18.06 -5.86
N ASP A 238 10.20 18.20 -6.00
CA ASP A 238 10.81 18.68 -7.23
C ASP A 238 10.72 17.58 -8.31
N LEU A 239 10.07 17.87 -9.42
CA LEU A 239 9.92 16.94 -10.53
C LEU A 239 11.18 16.76 -11.38
N SER A 240 12.22 17.59 -11.17
CA SER A 240 13.49 17.44 -11.92
C SER A 240 14.19 16.10 -11.65
N ASP A 241 13.90 15.48 -10.50
CA ASP A 241 14.46 14.19 -10.09
C ASP A 241 13.62 13.00 -10.57
N TYR A 242 12.49 13.26 -11.25
CA TYR A 242 11.56 12.22 -11.73
C TYR A 242 11.55 12.19 -13.26
N ASP A 243 11.71 11.00 -13.81
CA ASP A 243 11.50 10.78 -15.24
C ASP A 243 9.99 10.80 -15.54
N ALA A 244 9.54 11.90 -16.14
CA ALA A 244 8.12 12.10 -16.46
C ALA A 244 7.60 11.14 -17.57
N GLY A 245 8.46 10.34 -18.19
CA GLY A 245 8.17 9.27 -19.15
C GLY A 245 6.80 9.33 -19.84
N SER A 246 5.92 8.42 -19.49
CA SER A 246 4.55 8.30 -20.03
C SER A 246 3.47 8.90 -19.12
N ALA A 247 3.84 9.54 -17.99
CA ALA A 247 2.85 10.11 -17.08
C ALA A 247 2.16 11.32 -17.70
N ASP A 248 0.84 11.42 -17.53
CA ASP A 248 0.09 12.61 -17.89
C ASP A 248 0.59 13.83 -17.11
N ALA A 249 0.89 14.92 -17.79
CA ALA A 249 1.40 16.14 -17.16
C ALA A 249 0.51 16.67 -16.01
N TRP A 250 -0.81 16.39 -16.05
CA TRP A 250 -1.76 16.83 -15.04
C TRP A 250 -1.71 16.01 -13.73
N SER A 251 -1.22 14.77 -13.77
CA SER A 251 -1.14 13.85 -12.63
C SER A 251 0.29 13.67 -12.10
N ALA A 252 1.30 14.05 -12.88
CA ALA A 252 2.71 13.84 -12.60
C ALA A 252 3.10 14.27 -11.17
N GLN A 253 2.70 15.49 -10.75
CA GLN A 253 2.98 15.98 -9.41
C GLN A 253 2.34 15.11 -8.32
N ALA A 254 1.09 14.68 -8.53
CA ALA A 254 0.39 13.86 -7.55
C ALA A 254 1.04 12.48 -7.37
N VAL A 255 1.44 11.84 -8.47
CA VAL A 255 2.13 10.55 -8.43
C VAL A 255 3.48 10.68 -7.74
N ALA A 256 4.30 11.65 -8.11
CA ALA A 256 5.61 11.90 -7.50
C ALA A 256 5.51 12.20 -5.99
N ASN A 257 4.52 13.01 -5.58
CA ASN A 257 4.26 13.30 -4.18
C ASN A 257 3.94 12.03 -3.38
N LEU A 258 3.05 11.18 -3.91
CA LEU A 258 2.64 9.94 -3.23
C LEU A 258 3.77 8.90 -3.20
N GLU A 259 4.61 8.86 -4.22
CA GLU A 259 5.81 8.03 -4.26
C GLU A 259 6.82 8.48 -3.19
N SER A 260 7.02 9.79 -3.02
CA SER A 260 7.95 10.34 -2.02
C SER A 260 7.56 9.98 -0.58
N VAL A 261 6.27 9.81 -0.31
CA VAL A 261 5.73 9.38 1.00
C VAL A 261 5.39 7.88 1.05
N ARG A 262 5.75 7.12 0.01
CA ARG A 262 5.57 5.66 -0.09
C ARG A 262 4.11 5.19 -0.03
N VAL A 263 3.18 5.97 -0.50
CA VAL A 263 1.80 5.54 -0.76
C VAL A 263 1.73 4.78 -2.08
N ILE A 264 2.55 5.17 -3.05
CA ILE A 264 2.75 4.47 -4.32
C ILE A 264 4.18 3.92 -4.32
N GLU A 265 4.40 2.75 -4.90
CA GLU A 265 5.72 2.14 -5.01
C GLU A 265 6.67 2.98 -5.86
N SER A 266 7.95 2.91 -5.54
CA SER A 266 9.00 3.62 -6.26
C SER A 266 9.07 3.15 -7.72
N GLY A 267 9.15 4.11 -8.65
CA GLY A 267 9.14 3.83 -10.09
C GLY A 267 7.74 3.80 -10.72
N SER A 268 6.68 3.87 -9.93
CA SER A 268 5.30 3.95 -10.46
C SER A 268 5.07 5.18 -11.33
N PHE A 269 5.83 6.26 -11.10
CA PHE A 269 5.77 7.47 -11.90
C PHE A 269 6.05 7.22 -13.39
N SER A 270 7.08 6.41 -13.70
CA SER A 270 7.42 6.06 -15.08
C SER A 270 6.46 5.04 -15.71
N LEU A 271 5.65 4.35 -14.90
CA LEU A 271 4.71 3.32 -15.31
C LEU A 271 3.25 3.80 -15.34
N VAL A 272 2.99 5.05 -14.94
CA VAL A 272 1.63 5.60 -14.91
C VAL A 272 1.04 5.61 -16.33
N ASP A 273 -0.07 4.90 -16.47
CA ASP A 273 -0.88 4.84 -17.68
C ASP A 273 -2.27 5.40 -17.38
N SER A 274 -2.62 6.49 -18.06
CA SER A 274 -3.93 7.13 -17.94
C SER A 274 -5.09 6.29 -18.52
N GLN A 275 -4.77 5.26 -19.30
CA GLN A 275 -5.76 4.43 -19.99
C GLN A 275 -6.12 3.16 -19.24
N THR A 276 -5.28 2.72 -18.27
CA THR A 276 -5.49 1.50 -17.51
C THR A 276 -6.15 1.79 -16.17
N SER A 277 -7.29 1.16 -15.93
CA SER A 277 -7.98 1.25 -14.64
C SER A 277 -7.31 0.35 -13.61
N ILE A 278 -7.18 0.86 -12.38
CA ILE A 278 -6.69 0.07 -11.26
C ILE A 278 -7.73 -0.96 -10.81
N THR A 279 -7.24 -2.08 -10.30
CA THR A 279 -8.06 -3.12 -9.72
C THR A 279 -8.52 -2.75 -8.31
N ARG A 280 -9.53 -3.46 -7.78
CA ARG A 280 -9.99 -3.27 -6.42
C ARG A 280 -8.92 -3.65 -5.39
N GLY A 281 -8.06 -4.64 -5.71
CA GLY A 281 -6.91 -5.00 -4.90
C GLY A 281 -5.88 -3.86 -4.81
N GLU A 282 -5.52 -3.26 -5.94
CA GLU A 282 -4.63 -2.10 -5.99
C GLU A 282 -5.23 -0.89 -5.26
N ALA A 283 -6.52 -0.61 -5.46
CA ALA A 283 -7.20 0.46 -4.74
C ALA A 283 -7.20 0.25 -3.22
N ALA A 284 -7.33 -0.99 -2.75
CA ALA A 284 -7.25 -1.31 -1.32
C ALA A 284 -5.86 -1.06 -0.73
N HIS A 285 -4.80 -1.23 -1.50
CA HIS A 285 -3.43 -0.90 -1.07
C HIS A 285 -3.18 0.61 -1.03
N LEU A 286 -3.81 1.37 -1.93
CA LEU A 286 -3.64 2.82 -2.02
C LEU A 286 -4.37 3.59 -0.92
N ILE A 287 -5.46 3.05 -0.40
CA ILE A 287 -6.34 3.68 0.60
C ILE A 287 -5.98 3.22 2.01
#